data_aab479bf51d69a11b9292e88fc759681
#
_entry.id   aab479bf51d69a11b9292e88fc759681
#
_cell.length_a   1.000
_cell.length_b   1.000
_cell.length_c   1.000
_cell.angle_alpha   90.00
_cell.angle_beta   90.00
_cell.angle_gamma   90.00
#
_symmetry.space_group_name_H-M   'P 1'
#
loop_
_entity.id
_entity.type
_entity.pdbx_description
1 polymer ?
#
loop_
_entity_poly.entity_id
_entity_poly.type
_entity_poly.pdbx_seq_one_letter_code
_entity_poly.pdbx_strand_id
1 'polypeptide(L)'
;MKKYAFKGLGLVLAVALIVGCFAGCAKINYVTDGAIQAINEVKDGSWKTKGQEDAGTSEADYDKPVIEEFKAGTYGGVEFKDVAAVADYYKQAYDYTKTLTAQYKDDKGQTQTYYKMLCEEDLNVHDIAIDGSVNKTINNMVPGIVKPIYKPGLNGLVPSTNRDPKLDTDEWDGKGESLQTSRLVADDLVTANVKDNGDGTITLQMQPKYVNMSAPGKDAQGHMFQSLGAIDSTVDSITVLSWSEGTTADNCKVNYYGGTATVTIDTKTKEITKADYVMEAHVVVSHACIAVIRDKNATVDVTMKWSAPASEKYMQEKKGVTRA
;
A
#
# COMPACT_ATOMS: atom_id res chain seq x y z
N MET A 1 13.79 17.51 -8.57
CA MET A 1 12.80 16.92 -9.48
C MET A 1 12.24 15.59 -8.95
N LYS A 2 11.87 15.42 -7.69
CA LYS A 2 11.35 14.13 -7.16
C LYS A 2 10.17 14.25 -6.19
N LYS A 3 9.38 15.31 -6.32
CA LYS A 3 8.11 15.50 -5.57
C LYS A 3 6.92 14.69 -6.14
N TYR A 4 7.15 13.82 -7.11
CA TYR A 4 6.06 13.30 -7.95
C TYR A 4 5.61 11.88 -7.64
N ALA A 5 6.40 11.05 -6.99
CA ALA A 5 5.99 9.66 -6.72
C ALA A 5 4.86 9.57 -5.68
N PHE A 6 4.94 10.36 -4.61
CA PHE A 6 3.87 10.44 -3.59
C PHE A 6 2.61 11.15 -4.07
N LYS A 7 2.78 12.21 -4.88
CA LYS A 7 1.64 12.88 -5.51
C LYS A 7 0.89 11.98 -6.49
N GLY A 8 1.60 11.01 -7.10
CA GLY A 8 1.01 10.06 -8.02
C GLY A 8 -0.02 9.12 -7.35
N LEU A 9 0.27 8.63 -6.16
CA LEU A 9 -0.58 7.62 -5.50
C LEU A 9 -1.84 8.24 -4.89
N GLY A 10 -1.72 9.42 -4.26
CA GLY A 10 -2.90 10.17 -3.82
C GLY A 10 -3.77 10.62 -5.01
N LEU A 11 -3.14 10.99 -6.15
CA LEU A 11 -3.84 11.29 -7.39
C LEU A 11 -4.55 10.04 -7.95
N VAL A 12 -3.94 8.87 -7.80
CA VAL A 12 -4.51 7.58 -8.21
C VAL A 12 -5.75 7.24 -7.43
N LEU A 13 -5.71 7.36 -6.10
CA LEU A 13 -6.88 7.17 -5.24
C LEU A 13 -7.97 8.17 -5.55
N ALA A 14 -7.61 9.44 -5.72
CA ALA A 14 -8.53 10.49 -6.08
C ALA A 14 -9.13 10.30 -7.47
N VAL A 15 -8.33 9.86 -8.44
CA VAL A 15 -8.81 9.55 -9.81
C VAL A 15 -9.68 8.29 -9.80
N ALA A 16 -9.36 7.27 -9.00
CA ALA A 16 -10.22 6.10 -8.85
C ALA A 16 -11.60 6.47 -8.29
N LEU A 17 -11.64 7.36 -7.29
CA LEU A 17 -12.87 7.92 -6.74
C LEU A 17 -13.62 8.79 -7.76
N ILE A 18 -12.92 9.66 -8.47
CA ILE A 18 -13.50 10.54 -9.50
C ILE A 18 -14.05 9.70 -10.66
N VAL A 19 -13.28 8.76 -11.18
CA VAL A 19 -13.68 7.94 -12.32
C VAL A 19 -14.81 6.99 -11.93
N GLY A 20 -14.81 6.50 -10.69
CA GLY A 20 -15.93 5.78 -10.12
C GLY A 20 -17.23 6.58 -10.21
N CYS A 21 -17.18 7.88 -9.94
CA CYS A 21 -18.32 8.77 -10.03
C CYS A 21 -18.66 9.19 -11.48
N PHE A 22 -17.67 9.38 -12.36
CA PHE A 22 -17.89 9.81 -13.75
C PHE A 22 -18.27 8.70 -14.72
N ALA A 23 -17.92 7.43 -14.43
CA ALA A 23 -18.33 6.31 -15.27
C ALA A 23 -19.85 6.13 -15.34
N GLY A 24 -20.58 6.64 -14.34
CA GLY A 24 -22.03 6.76 -14.39
C GLY A 24 -22.53 7.80 -15.41
N CYS A 25 -21.69 8.76 -15.80
CA CYS A 25 -22.06 9.86 -16.71
C CYS A 25 -21.73 9.60 -18.18
N ALA A 26 -20.89 8.63 -18.50
CA ALA A 26 -20.34 8.46 -19.85
C ALA A 26 -21.25 7.70 -20.83
N LYS A 27 -22.37 7.15 -20.40
CA LYS A 27 -23.39 6.55 -21.29
C LYS A 27 -24.78 7.00 -20.90
N ILE A 28 -25.38 7.83 -21.70
CA ILE A 28 -26.71 8.42 -21.53
C ILE A 28 -27.83 7.38 -21.26
N ASN A 29 -27.69 6.12 -21.63
CA ASN A 29 -28.67 5.06 -21.35
C ASN A 29 -28.60 4.49 -19.93
N TYR A 30 -27.52 4.70 -19.19
CA TYR A 30 -27.42 4.34 -17.76
C TYR A 30 -27.94 5.44 -16.85
N VAL A 31 -27.95 6.68 -17.30
CA VAL A 31 -28.46 7.83 -16.54
C VAL A 31 -29.98 7.70 -16.32
N THR A 32 -30.71 7.09 -17.24
CA THR A 32 -32.18 6.92 -17.08
C THR A 32 -32.50 5.86 -16.03
N ASP A 33 -31.82 4.73 -15.99
CA ASP A 33 -32.11 3.67 -15.02
C ASP A 33 -31.57 4.04 -13.62
N GLY A 34 -30.39 4.60 -13.53
CA GLY A 34 -29.83 5.13 -12.27
C GLY A 34 -30.61 6.34 -11.74
N ALA A 35 -31.07 7.23 -12.59
CA ALA A 35 -31.91 8.36 -12.19
C ALA A 35 -33.32 7.91 -11.75
N ILE A 36 -33.90 6.91 -12.41
CA ILE A 36 -35.19 6.33 -12.01
C ILE A 36 -35.06 5.62 -10.66
N GLN A 37 -33.98 4.88 -10.46
CA GLN A 37 -33.72 4.23 -9.18
C GLN A 37 -33.46 5.26 -8.06
N ALA A 38 -32.67 6.29 -8.28
CA ALA A 38 -32.45 7.38 -7.34
C ALA A 38 -33.73 8.16 -7.02
N ILE A 39 -34.58 8.42 -8.02
CA ILE A 39 -35.88 9.08 -7.82
C ILE A 39 -36.81 8.19 -6.99
N ASN A 40 -36.80 6.88 -7.20
CA ASN A 40 -37.62 5.94 -6.43
C ASN A 40 -37.11 5.83 -4.98
N GLU A 41 -35.80 5.76 -4.78
CA GLU A 41 -35.16 5.73 -3.46
C GLU A 41 -35.41 7.03 -2.66
N VAL A 42 -35.44 8.18 -3.34
CA VAL A 42 -35.85 9.45 -2.72
C VAL A 42 -37.33 9.47 -2.35
N LYS A 43 -38.20 8.89 -3.18
CA LYS A 43 -39.65 8.86 -2.93
C LYS A 43 -40.04 7.90 -1.81
N ASP A 44 -39.39 6.77 -1.68
CA ASP A 44 -39.67 5.77 -0.65
C ASP A 44 -38.87 5.96 0.64
N GLY A 45 -37.92 6.89 0.65
CA GLY A 45 -37.09 7.21 1.80
C GLY A 45 -35.99 6.19 2.10
N SER A 46 -35.79 5.19 1.26
CA SER A 46 -34.81 4.11 1.45
C SER A 46 -33.35 4.63 1.38
N TRP A 47 -33.14 5.80 0.76
CA TRP A 47 -31.84 6.49 0.76
C TRP A 47 -31.32 6.84 2.15
N LYS A 48 -32.23 7.02 3.13
CA LYS A 48 -31.87 7.35 4.52
C LYS A 48 -31.29 6.20 5.31
N THR A 49 -31.56 4.98 4.86
CA THR A 49 -31.13 3.75 5.57
C THR A 49 -29.98 3.04 4.87
N LYS A 50 -29.70 3.33 3.59
CA LYS A 50 -28.62 2.70 2.84
C LYS A 50 -27.22 3.26 3.12
N GLY A 51 -27.11 4.42 3.74
CA GLY A 51 -25.83 5.06 4.08
C GLY A 51 -25.27 4.67 5.46
N GLN A 52 -25.90 3.74 6.18
CA GLN A 52 -25.51 3.33 7.53
C GLN A 52 -25.11 1.85 7.65
N GLU A 53 -25.18 1.09 6.59
CA GLU A 53 -24.51 -0.20 6.60
C GLU A 53 -23.09 0.02 6.10
N ASP A 54 -22.20 0.31 7.06
CA ASP A 54 -20.82 -0.10 6.93
C ASP A 54 -20.84 -1.54 6.42
N ALA A 55 -20.31 -1.78 5.24
CA ALA A 55 -19.84 -3.12 4.88
C ALA A 55 -18.65 -3.37 5.83
N GLY A 56 -18.94 -3.39 7.15
CA GLY A 56 -17.98 -3.18 8.19
C GLY A 56 -17.47 -4.52 8.66
N THR A 57 -16.23 -4.72 8.42
CA THR A 57 -15.38 -5.40 9.40
C THR A 57 -15.44 -4.53 10.66
N SER A 58 -15.90 -5.04 11.79
CA SER A 58 -15.85 -4.28 13.04
C SER A 58 -14.37 -3.96 13.34
N GLU A 59 -14.07 -2.83 14.00
CA GLU A 59 -12.68 -2.51 14.40
C GLU A 59 -12.00 -3.66 15.16
N ALA A 60 -12.77 -4.50 15.84
CA ALA A 60 -12.30 -5.71 16.52
C ALA A 60 -11.72 -6.78 15.56
N ASP A 61 -12.05 -6.74 14.28
CA ASP A 61 -11.57 -7.70 13.29
C ASP A 61 -10.34 -7.19 12.50
N TYR A 62 -9.97 -5.92 12.61
CA TYR A 62 -8.84 -5.34 11.86
C TYR A 62 -7.50 -5.98 12.24
N ASP A 63 -7.30 -6.32 13.50
CA ASP A 63 -6.09 -7.01 14.00
C ASP A 63 -6.26 -8.54 14.06
N LYS A 64 -7.20 -9.10 13.30
CA LYS A 64 -7.31 -10.56 13.17
C LYS A 64 -6.11 -11.13 12.44
N PRO A 65 -5.43 -12.17 12.98
CA PRO A 65 -4.33 -12.83 12.30
C PRO A 65 -4.75 -13.40 10.94
N VAL A 66 -4.00 -13.07 9.89
CA VAL A 66 -4.13 -13.62 8.52
C VAL A 66 -2.96 -14.55 8.17
N ILE A 67 -1.97 -14.65 9.04
CA ILE A 67 -0.86 -15.59 8.99
C ILE A 67 -0.89 -16.51 10.21
N GLU A 68 -0.10 -17.58 10.18
CA GLU A 68 0.03 -18.48 11.33
C GLU A 68 0.60 -17.71 12.54
N GLU A 69 0.10 -18.05 13.73
CA GLU A 69 0.59 -17.49 14.97
C GLU A 69 2.03 -17.96 15.27
N PHE A 70 2.73 -17.15 16.05
CA PHE A 70 4.09 -17.41 16.48
C PHE A 70 4.21 -18.74 17.26
N LYS A 71 5.27 -19.48 16.93
CA LYS A 71 5.70 -20.65 17.71
C LYS A 71 7.17 -20.45 18.07
N ALA A 72 7.46 -20.46 19.38
CA ALA A 72 8.84 -20.42 19.86
C ALA A 72 9.63 -21.66 19.40
N GLY A 73 10.89 -21.46 19.01
CA GLY A 73 11.73 -22.56 18.54
C GLY A 73 13.07 -22.09 18.00
N THR A 74 13.84 -23.06 17.51
CA THR A 74 15.09 -22.83 16.80
C THR A 74 14.89 -23.16 15.31
N TYR A 75 15.12 -22.18 14.47
CA TYR A 75 14.92 -22.26 13.02
C TYR A 75 16.21 -21.84 12.30
N GLY A 76 16.74 -22.68 11.44
CA GLY A 76 18.01 -22.44 10.77
C GLY A 76 19.19 -22.17 11.72
N GLY A 77 19.14 -22.72 12.93
CA GLY A 77 20.15 -22.50 13.98
C GLY A 77 19.96 -21.19 14.77
N VAL A 78 18.91 -20.41 14.51
CA VAL A 78 18.57 -19.18 15.24
C VAL A 78 17.42 -19.44 16.20
N GLU A 79 17.57 -19.04 17.46
CA GLU A 79 16.54 -19.17 18.49
C GLU A 79 15.59 -17.97 18.44
N PHE A 80 14.28 -18.24 18.37
CA PHE A 80 13.21 -17.25 18.48
C PHE A 80 12.32 -17.60 19.69
N LYS A 81 12.34 -16.75 20.69
CA LYS A 81 11.60 -16.96 21.96
C LYS A 81 10.20 -16.36 21.91
N ASP A 82 10.04 -15.26 21.18
CA ASP A 82 8.83 -14.47 21.07
C ASP A 82 8.80 -13.67 19.77
N VAL A 83 7.73 -12.94 19.54
CA VAL A 83 7.56 -12.06 18.37
C VAL A 83 8.60 -10.93 18.36
N ALA A 84 9.08 -10.49 19.52
CA ALA A 84 10.12 -9.47 19.61
C ALA A 84 11.44 -9.96 18.99
N ALA A 85 11.82 -11.23 19.23
CA ALA A 85 12.98 -11.83 18.61
C ALA A 85 12.86 -11.88 17.08
N VAL A 86 11.65 -12.09 16.54
CA VAL A 86 11.41 -12.05 15.09
C VAL A 86 11.59 -10.63 14.54
N ALA A 87 10.99 -9.63 15.19
CA ALA A 87 11.11 -8.24 14.78
C ALA A 87 12.56 -7.76 14.82
N ASP A 88 13.30 -8.09 15.88
CA ASP A 88 14.71 -7.72 16.03
C ASP A 88 15.60 -8.40 14.99
N TYR A 89 15.34 -9.67 14.67
CA TYR A 89 16.11 -10.38 13.66
C TYR A 89 15.82 -9.81 12.26
N TYR A 90 14.56 -9.56 11.94
CA TYR A 90 14.18 -8.87 10.70
C TYR A 90 14.87 -7.52 10.59
N LYS A 91 14.83 -6.70 11.64
CA LYS A 91 15.46 -5.39 11.70
C LYS A 91 16.96 -5.49 11.36
N GLN A 92 17.69 -6.40 12.00
CA GLN A 92 19.12 -6.60 11.71
C GLN A 92 19.37 -7.00 10.26
N ALA A 93 18.55 -7.93 9.73
CA ALA A 93 18.67 -8.38 8.34
C ALA A 93 18.33 -7.26 7.33
N TYR A 94 17.29 -6.48 7.61
CA TYR A 94 16.88 -5.33 6.81
C TYR A 94 18.00 -4.27 6.78
N ASP A 95 18.48 -3.86 7.95
CA ASP A 95 19.50 -2.82 8.09
C ASP A 95 20.77 -3.23 7.35
N TYR A 96 21.21 -4.46 7.52
CA TYR A 96 22.36 -5.00 6.79
C TYR A 96 22.12 -5.02 5.28
N THR A 97 21.03 -5.59 4.83
CA THR A 97 20.75 -5.73 3.38
C THR A 97 20.61 -4.39 2.69
N LYS A 98 20.11 -3.35 3.37
CA LYS A 98 20.03 -1.98 2.86
C LYS A 98 21.38 -1.36 2.57
N THR A 99 22.43 -1.77 3.23
CA THR A 99 23.79 -1.28 2.95
C THR A 99 24.42 -1.92 1.72
N LEU A 100 23.90 -3.05 1.26
CA LEU A 100 24.47 -3.80 0.16
C LEU A 100 24.13 -3.15 -1.19
N THR A 101 25.16 -3.04 -2.03
CA THR A 101 25.03 -2.55 -3.40
C THR A 101 25.45 -3.61 -4.41
N ALA A 102 24.97 -3.46 -5.64
CA ALA A 102 25.36 -4.27 -6.78
C ALA A 102 25.59 -3.40 -8.02
N GLN A 103 26.31 -3.94 -8.97
CA GLN A 103 26.56 -3.29 -10.24
C GLN A 103 25.50 -3.70 -11.26
N TYR A 104 25.07 -2.75 -12.05
CA TYR A 104 24.10 -2.91 -13.12
C TYR A 104 24.64 -2.29 -14.41
N LYS A 105 24.21 -2.78 -15.55
CA LYS A 105 24.50 -2.20 -16.86
C LYS A 105 23.28 -1.47 -17.39
N ASP A 106 23.45 -0.23 -17.79
CA ASP A 106 22.42 0.52 -18.50
C ASP A 106 22.39 0.18 -20.02
N ASP A 107 21.42 0.74 -20.75
CA ASP A 107 21.25 0.53 -22.20
C ASP A 107 22.46 0.98 -23.03
N LYS A 108 23.32 1.80 -22.46
CA LYS A 108 24.57 2.26 -23.09
C LYS A 108 25.78 1.43 -22.69
N GLY A 109 25.57 0.35 -21.92
CA GLY A 109 26.60 -0.49 -21.35
C GLY A 109 27.42 0.17 -20.23
N GLN A 110 26.96 1.32 -19.70
CA GLN A 110 27.60 1.99 -18.58
C GLN A 110 27.26 1.30 -17.27
N THR A 111 28.21 1.24 -16.36
CA THR A 111 28.00 0.63 -15.05
C THR A 111 27.35 1.63 -14.11
N GLN A 112 26.26 1.21 -13.51
CA GLN A 112 25.51 1.94 -12.49
C GLN A 112 25.53 1.15 -11.17
N THR A 113 25.60 1.83 -10.04
CA THR A 113 25.57 1.20 -8.71
C THR A 113 24.22 1.51 -8.08
N TYR A 114 23.49 0.45 -7.71
CA TYR A 114 22.22 0.55 -7.00
C TYR A 114 22.21 -0.40 -5.79
N TYR A 115 21.11 -0.40 -5.03
CA TYR A 115 20.89 -1.41 -4.00
C TYR A 115 20.96 -2.82 -4.60
N LYS A 116 21.58 -3.74 -3.85
CA LYS A 116 21.62 -5.16 -4.24
C LYS A 116 20.21 -5.74 -4.33
N MET A 117 19.34 -5.39 -3.37
CA MET A 117 17.93 -5.80 -3.36
C MET A 117 17.06 -4.67 -3.89
N LEU A 118 16.65 -4.79 -5.14
CA LEU A 118 15.69 -3.90 -5.78
C LEU A 118 14.33 -4.57 -5.80
N CYS A 119 13.27 -3.79 -5.56
CA CYS A 119 11.88 -4.25 -5.54
C CYS A 119 11.15 -3.94 -6.85
N GLU A 120 10.37 -4.89 -7.33
CA GLU A 120 9.26 -4.61 -8.22
C GLU A 120 8.09 -4.06 -7.41
N GLU A 121 7.37 -3.11 -7.99
CA GLU A 121 6.14 -2.58 -7.42
C GLU A 121 4.95 -2.92 -8.30
N ASP A 122 3.86 -3.35 -7.69
CA ASP A 122 2.56 -3.52 -8.36
C ASP A 122 1.46 -2.87 -7.52
N LEU A 123 0.50 -2.28 -8.21
CA LEU A 123 -0.68 -1.65 -7.61
C LEU A 123 -1.93 -2.27 -8.23
N ASN A 124 -2.80 -2.77 -7.38
CA ASN A 124 -4.12 -3.23 -7.75
C ASN A 124 -5.19 -2.43 -7.00
N VAL A 125 -6.13 -1.88 -7.74
CA VAL A 125 -7.32 -1.20 -7.19
C VAL A 125 -8.52 -2.06 -7.54
N HIS A 126 -9.27 -2.45 -6.54
CA HIS A 126 -10.35 -3.42 -6.69
C HIS A 126 -11.50 -3.16 -5.68
N ASP A 127 -12.55 -3.95 -5.78
CA ASP A 127 -13.71 -3.95 -4.88
C ASP A 127 -14.31 -2.56 -4.63
N ILE A 128 -14.40 -1.77 -5.73
CA ILE A 128 -14.98 -0.44 -5.67
C ILE A 128 -16.49 -0.57 -5.52
N ALA A 129 -17.00 -0.04 -4.42
CA ALA A 129 -18.43 0.05 -4.16
C ALA A 129 -18.86 1.51 -4.04
N ILE A 130 -20.07 1.81 -4.52
CA ILE A 130 -20.71 3.12 -4.36
C ILE A 130 -22.04 2.88 -3.68
N ASP A 131 -22.28 3.61 -2.58
CA ASP A 131 -23.45 3.44 -1.71
C ASP A 131 -23.67 1.96 -1.32
N GLY A 132 -22.57 1.26 -0.98
CA GLY A 132 -22.56 -0.14 -0.57
C GLY A 132 -22.74 -1.16 -1.70
N SER A 133 -22.85 -0.74 -2.95
CA SER A 133 -23.03 -1.62 -4.10
C SER A 133 -21.79 -1.71 -4.96
N VAL A 134 -21.25 -2.93 -5.13
CA VAL A 134 -20.11 -3.18 -6.02
C VAL A 134 -20.50 -2.88 -7.47
N ASN A 135 -19.78 -1.98 -8.11
CA ASN A 135 -20.02 -1.61 -9.49
C ASN A 135 -19.02 -2.31 -10.43
N LYS A 136 -19.48 -3.37 -11.11
CA LYS A 136 -18.64 -4.17 -12.01
C LYS A 136 -18.02 -3.35 -13.15
N THR A 137 -18.74 -2.36 -13.69
CA THR A 137 -18.24 -1.51 -14.78
C THR A 137 -17.07 -0.65 -14.29
N ILE A 138 -17.21 -0.06 -13.12
CA ILE A 138 -16.18 0.76 -12.48
C ILE A 138 -14.97 -0.09 -12.13
N ASN A 139 -15.17 -1.23 -11.50
CA ASN A 139 -14.10 -2.17 -11.16
C ASN A 139 -13.28 -2.63 -12.38
N ASN A 140 -13.92 -2.79 -13.54
CA ASN A 140 -13.22 -3.15 -14.76
C ASN A 140 -12.47 -1.98 -15.41
N MET A 141 -12.92 -0.75 -15.20
CA MET A 141 -12.42 0.44 -15.88
C MET A 141 -11.31 1.15 -15.10
N VAL A 142 -11.46 1.25 -13.78
CA VAL A 142 -10.53 2.00 -12.91
C VAL A 142 -9.09 1.47 -12.96
N PRO A 143 -8.81 0.16 -12.92
CA PRO A 143 -7.44 -0.34 -13.05
C PRO A 143 -6.75 0.11 -14.33
N GLY A 144 -7.49 0.19 -15.45
CA GLY A 144 -6.98 0.67 -16.73
C GLY A 144 -6.60 2.15 -16.74
N ILE A 145 -7.23 2.95 -15.89
CA ILE A 145 -6.94 4.39 -15.75
C ILE A 145 -5.83 4.63 -14.74
N VAL A 146 -5.87 3.91 -13.64
CA VAL A 146 -4.90 4.05 -12.54
C VAL A 146 -3.52 3.54 -12.94
N LYS A 147 -3.45 2.39 -13.60
CA LYS A 147 -2.20 1.74 -13.97
C LYS A 147 -1.25 2.60 -14.83
N PRO A 148 -1.70 3.37 -15.84
CA PRO A 148 -0.85 4.30 -16.58
C PRO A 148 -0.40 5.53 -15.78
N ILE A 149 -1.19 5.94 -14.76
CA ILE A 149 -0.87 7.10 -13.91
C ILE A 149 0.10 6.69 -12.81
N TYR A 150 -0.06 5.49 -12.28
CA TYR A 150 0.86 4.92 -11.32
C TYR A 150 2.19 4.60 -12.02
N LYS A 151 3.23 5.31 -11.61
CA LYS A 151 4.59 5.12 -12.14
C LYS A 151 5.45 4.48 -11.07
N PRO A 152 5.40 3.15 -10.95
CA PRO A 152 6.23 2.46 -9.98
C PRO A 152 7.71 2.74 -10.25
N GLY A 153 8.47 2.93 -9.18
CA GLY A 153 9.91 3.14 -9.22
C GLY A 153 10.67 1.83 -9.17
N LEU A 154 11.97 1.91 -9.31
CA LEU A 154 12.88 0.83 -8.96
C LEU A 154 13.61 1.25 -7.69
N ASN A 155 13.15 0.76 -6.55
CA ASN A 155 13.60 1.14 -5.23
C ASN A 155 14.22 -0.08 -4.50
N GLY A 156 14.94 0.16 -3.43
CA GLY A 156 15.38 -0.91 -2.53
C GLY A 156 14.22 -1.46 -1.69
N LEU A 157 14.55 -2.29 -0.69
CA LEU A 157 13.56 -2.86 0.24
C LEU A 157 12.68 -1.76 0.87
N VAL A 158 11.39 -2.03 1.03
CA VAL A 158 10.46 -1.15 1.75
C VAL A 158 10.55 -1.36 3.28
N PRO A 159 10.20 -0.36 4.09
CA PRO A 159 9.78 0.99 3.71
C PRO A 159 11.01 1.84 3.40
N SER A 160 11.17 2.31 2.26
CA SER A 160 12.00 3.42 1.89
C SER A 160 11.93 3.61 0.40
N THR A 161 11.31 4.63 0.03
CA THR A 161 11.40 5.16 -1.32
C THR A 161 12.38 6.30 -1.29
N ASN A 162 12.94 6.66 -2.36
CA ASN A 162 13.70 7.90 -2.55
C ASN A 162 14.84 8.15 -1.57
N ARG A 163 15.40 7.10 -1.02
CA ARG A 163 16.55 7.26 -0.18
C ARG A 163 17.69 7.95 -0.91
N ASP A 164 18.14 9.06 -0.38
CA ASP A 164 19.45 9.58 -0.70
C ASP A 164 20.49 8.83 0.15
N PRO A 165 21.40 8.03 -0.44
CA PRO A 165 22.43 7.33 0.32
C PRO A 165 23.33 8.28 1.10
N LYS A 166 23.28 9.59 0.80
CA LYS A 166 24.02 10.63 1.51
C LYS A 166 23.32 11.14 2.76
N LEU A 167 22.02 10.88 2.87
CA LEU A 167 21.21 11.21 4.05
C LEU A 167 21.12 9.99 4.95
N ASP A 168 22.18 9.71 5.67
CA ASP A 168 22.26 8.63 6.64
C ASP A 168 21.59 9.08 7.96
N THR A 169 20.28 9.31 7.91
CA THR A 169 19.51 9.70 9.09
C THR A 169 18.41 8.68 9.35
N ASP A 170 18.25 8.30 10.60
CA ASP A 170 17.15 7.47 11.09
C ASP A 170 15.81 8.23 11.13
N GLU A 171 15.84 9.53 10.84
CA GLU A 171 14.68 10.38 10.95
C GLU A 171 14.00 10.57 9.59
N TRP A 172 12.70 10.42 9.57
CA TRP A 172 11.85 10.89 8.50
C TRP A 172 11.87 12.42 8.47
N ASP A 173 12.51 12.99 7.47
CA ASP A 173 12.67 14.44 7.34
C ASP A 173 11.49 15.13 6.63
N GLY A 174 10.41 14.40 6.38
CA GLY A 174 9.26 14.89 5.63
C GLY A 174 9.48 15.02 4.12
N LYS A 175 10.67 14.70 3.61
CA LYS A 175 11.01 14.78 2.17
C LYS A 175 10.95 13.44 1.46
N GLY A 176 10.50 12.41 2.13
CA GLY A 176 10.31 11.09 1.55
C GLY A 176 11.54 10.24 1.57
N GLU A 177 12.49 10.53 2.43
CA GLU A 177 13.74 9.81 2.40
C GLU A 177 14.04 9.11 3.66
N SER A 178 14.37 7.89 3.48
CA SER A 178 15.38 7.22 4.13
C SER A 178 15.16 6.74 5.48
N LEU A 179 14.63 5.62 5.45
CA LEU A 179 14.86 4.72 6.54
C LEU A 179 16.06 3.85 6.14
N GLN A 180 17.28 4.21 6.57
CA GLN A 180 18.44 3.32 6.50
C GLN A 180 18.19 2.13 7.41
N THR A 181 17.53 2.38 8.54
CA THR A 181 17.24 1.39 9.54
C THR A 181 15.75 1.11 9.62
N SER A 182 15.40 -0.15 9.86
CA SER A 182 14.04 -0.54 10.14
C SER A 182 13.61 0.04 11.50
N ARG A 183 12.42 0.62 11.54
CA ARG A 183 11.77 1.10 12.78
C ARG A 183 10.81 0.08 13.36
N LEU A 184 10.65 -1.07 12.73
CA LEU A 184 9.74 -2.11 13.18
C LEU A 184 10.09 -2.57 14.59
N VAL A 185 9.09 -2.64 15.45
CA VAL A 185 9.17 -3.20 16.80
C VAL A 185 8.08 -4.24 17.00
N ALA A 186 8.21 -5.07 18.04
CA ALA A 186 7.22 -6.11 18.33
C ALA A 186 5.81 -5.56 18.52
N ASP A 187 5.69 -4.39 19.13
CA ASP A 187 4.39 -3.74 19.37
C ASP A 187 3.67 -3.30 18.09
N ASP A 188 4.37 -3.21 16.97
CA ASP A 188 3.77 -2.94 15.66
C ASP A 188 3.05 -4.16 15.09
N LEU A 189 3.32 -5.35 15.60
CA LEU A 189 2.86 -6.60 15.00
C LEU A 189 1.61 -7.17 15.69
N VAL A 190 0.67 -7.62 14.88
CA VAL A 190 -0.42 -8.52 15.32
C VAL A 190 0.18 -9.86 15.67
N THR A 191 0.97 -10.42 14.77
CA THR A 191 1.68 -11.68 14.93
C THR A 191 2.84 -11.79 13.92
N ALA A 192 3.70 -12.76 14.18
CA ALA A 192 4.74 -13.18 13.24
C ALA A 192 4.92 -14.69 13.32
N ASN A 193 5.50 -15.31 12.30
CA ASN A 193 5.98 -16.68 12.40
C ASN A 193 7.32 -16.87 11.68
N VAL A 194 7.96 -18.00 11.96
CA VAL A 194 9.25 -18.38 11.40
C VAL A 194 9.16 -19.78 10.83
N LYS A 195 9.70 -19.97 9.64
CA LYS A 195 9.84 -21.27 8.98
C LYS A 195 11.30 -21.54 8.65
N ASP A 196 11.81 -22.70 9.01
CA ASP A 196 13.08 -23.21 8.51
C ASP A 196 12.90 -23.80 7.11
N ASN A 197 13.67 -23.35 6.14
CA ASN A 197 13.60 -23.84 4.76
C ASN A 197 14.48 -25.07 4.53
N GLY A 198 15.37 -25.40 5.49
CA GLY A 198 16.27 -26.59 5.42
C GLY A 198 17.48 -26.41 4.51
N ASP A 199 17.68 -25.24 3.92
CA ASP A 199 18.78 -24.92 2.99
C ASP A 199 19.75 -23.86 3.54
N GLY A 200 19.66 -23.56 4.84
CA GLY A 200 20.43 -22.51 5.50
C GLY A 200 19.74 -21.16 5.47
N THR A 201 18.52 -21.10 4.97
CA THR A 201 17.67 -19.92 5.03
C THR A 201 16.47 -20.12 5.95
N ILE A 202 15.91 -19.03 6.46
CA ILE A 202 14.63 -19.01 7.16
C ILE A 202 13.69 -18.03 6.48
N THR A 203 12.39 -18.28 6.59
CA THR A 203 11.35 -17.35 6.13
C THR A 203 10.62 -16.80 7.35
N LEU A 204 10.61 -15.49 7.46
CA LEU A 204 9.80 -14.73 8.42
C LEU A 204 8.51 -14.28 7.73
N GLN A 205 7.38 -14.44 8.40
CA GLN A 205 6.12 -13.80 8.02
C GLN A 205 5.71 -12.89 9.16
N MET A 206 5.28 -11.68 8.84
CA MET A 206 4.93 -10.63 9.80
C MET A 206 3.68 -9.92 9.32
N GLN A 207 2.77 -9.64 10.26
CA GLN A 207 1.54 -8.89 10.01
C GLN A 207 1.52 -7.66 10.93
N PRO A 208 1.56 -6.45 10.37
CA PRO A 208 1.45 -5.23 11.18
C PRO A 208 0.03 -4.99 11.66
N LYS A 209 -0.10 -4.29 12.77
CA LYS A 209 -1.37 -3.86 13.35
C LYS A 209 -2.09 -2.86 12.46
N TYR A 210 -3.39 -2.78 12.66
CA TYR A 210 -4.24 -1.77 12.06
C TYR A 210 -3.77 -0.35 12.35
N VAL A 211 -3.84 0.49 11.33
CA VAL A 211 -3.66 1.95 11.43
C VAL A 211 -4.63 2.66 10.51
N ASN A 212 -5.29 3.69 11.03
CA ASN A 212 -6.02 4.64 10.20
C ASN A 212 -5.10 5.79 9.77
N MET A 213 -5.11 6.15 8.48
CA MET A 213 -4.33 7.26 7.92
C MET A 213 -2.82 7.11 8.21
N SER A 214 -2.28 5.92 7.97
CA SER A 214 -0.86 5.61 8.21
C SER A 214 0.09 6.62 7.57
N ALA A 215 1.11 7.01 8.32
CA ALA A 215 2.17 7.88 7.84
C ALA A 215 3.51 7.13 7.75
N PRO A 216 4.28 7.28 6.66
CA PRO A 216 5.55 6.61 6.48
C PRO A 216 6.49 6.81 7.66
N GLY A 217 7.01 5.70 8.22
CA GLY A 217 7.96 5.70 9.32
C GLY A 217 7.42 6.18 10.66
N LYS A 218 6.10 6.27 10.86
CA LYS A 218 5.49 6.82 12.08
C LYS A 218 4.68 5.83 12.90
N ASP A 219 4.24 4.74 12.30
CA ASP A 219 3.30 3.79 12.88
C ASP A 219 3.54 2.38 12.33
N ALA A 220 2.80 1.40 12.84
CA ALA A 220 2.98 -0.01 12.51
C ALA A 220 3.00 -0.29 10.99
N GLN A 221 2.10 0.30 10.24
CA GLN A 221 2.04 0.15 8.78
C GLN A 221 3.19 0.90 8.10
N GLY A 222 3.49 2.12 8.54
CA GLY A 222 4.59 2.93 8.03
C GLY A 222 5.98 2.41 8.41
N HIS A 223 6.10 1.61 9.48
CA HIS A 223 7.33 0.92 9.85
C HIS A 223 7.59 -0.31 8.95
N MET A 224 6.56 -0.89 8.35
CA MET A 224 6.69 -2.08 7.52
C MET A 224 6.55 -1.79 6.02
N PHE A 225 5.67 -0.87 5.63
CA PHE A 225 5.34 -0.59 4.23
C PHE A 225 5.59 0.86 3.86
N GLN A 226 5.59 1.11 2.55
CA GLN A 226 5.50 2.46 2.01
C GLN A 226 4.04 2.92 2.05
N SER A 227 3.54 3.33 3.22
CA SER A 227 2.19 3.85 3.37
C SER A 227 1.97 5.15 2.58
N LEU A 228 0.71 5.47 2.29
CA LEU A 228 0.36 6.59 1.39
C LEU A 228 0.67 7.96 2.00
N GLY A 229 0.76 8.03 3.33
CA GLY A 229 0.88 9.29 4.04
C GLY A 229 -0.42 10.09 4.06
N ALA A 230 -0.31 11.38 4.35
CA ALA A 230 -1.45 12.29 4.34
C ALA A 230 -1.96 12.50 2.91
N ILE A 231 -3.19 12.07 2.64
CA ILE A 231 -3.84 12.19 1.33
C ILE A 231 -4.67 13.47 1.20
N ASP A 232 -4.97 14.17 2.30
CA ASP A 232 -5.86 15.32 2.36
C ASP A 232 -5.51 16.38 1.32
N SER A 233 -4.26 16.82 1.28
CA SER A 233 -3.83 17.84 0.33
C SER A 233 -3.96 17.42 -1.14
N THR A 234 -3.93 16.12 -1.41
CA THR A 234 -4.14 15.59 -2.75
C THR A 234 -5.62 15.58 -3.09
N VAL A 235 -6.44 15.14 -2.16
CA VAL A 235 -7.91 15.15 -2.29
C VAL A 235 -8.41 16.58 -2.44
N ASP A 236 -7.93 17.52 -1.62
CA ASP A 236 -8.28 18.95 -1.70
C ASP A 236 -7.85 19.61 -3.02
N SER A 237 -6.87 19.06 -3.71
CA SER A 237 -6.46 19.55 -5.02
C SER A 237 -7.43 19.22 -6.16
N ILE A 238 -8.43 18.37 -5.89
CA ILE A 238 -9.43 17.95 -6.87
C ILE A 238 -10.56 18.97 -6.92
N THR A 239 -10.46 19.91 -7.81
CA THR A 239 -11.37 21.06 -7.88
C THR A 239 -12.85 20.74 -8.16
N VAL A 240 -13.13 19.55 -8.69
CA VAL A 240 -14.50 19.07 -8.99
C VAL A 240 -15.11 18.29 -7.84
N LEU A 241 -14.31 17.92 -6.83
CA LEU A 241 -14.77 17.25 -5.62
C LEU A 241 -15.16 18.29 -4.56
N SER A 242 -16.27 18.08 -3.93
CA SER A 242 -16.73 18.81 -2.75
C SER A 242 -17.48 17.86 -1.81
N TRP A 243 -17.76 18.32 -0.62
CA TRP A 243 -18.46 17.53 0.39
C TRP A 243 -19.87 18.09 0.58
N SER A 244 -20.87 17.23 0.69
CA SER A 244 -22.23 17.68 1.08
C SER A 244 -22.29 18.04 2.55
N GLU A 245 -21.40 17.42 3.35
CA GLU A 245 -21.28 17.61 4.78
C GLU A 245 -19.82 17.40 5.21
N GLY A 246 -19.34 18.10 6.23
CA GLY A 246 -17.99 17.97 6.77
C GLY A 246 -16.86 18.46 5.87
N THR A 247 -15.66 18.01 6.15
CA THR A 247 -14.40 18.33 5.47
C THR A 247 -13.76 17.08 4.88
N THR A 248 -12.66 17.22 4.15
CA THR A 248 -11.86 16.09 3.66
C THR A 248 -11.43 15.18 4.80
N ALA A 249 -10.96 15.74 5.90
CA ALA A 249 -10.52 14.97 7.06
C ALA A 249 -11.65 14.17 7.73
N ASP A 250 -12.90 14.65 7.64
CA ASP A 250 -14.06 13.93 8.17
C ASP A 250 -14.47 12.79 7.23
N ASN A 251 -14.41 13.03 5.93
CA ASN A 251 -15.04 12.21 4.89
C ASN A 251 -14.10 11.27 4.14
N CYS A 252 -12.78 11.39 4.33
CA CYS A 252 -11.82 10.54 3.65
C CYS A 252 -10.97 9.79 4.68
N LYS A 253 -11.07 8.47 4.72
CA LYS A 253 -10.32 7.59 5.61
C LYS A 253 -9.57 6.55 4.80
N VAL A 254 -8.38 6.18 5.26
CA VAL A 254 -7.63 5.06 4.72
C VAL A 254 -7.28 4.13 5.86
N ASN A 255 -7.91 2.98 5.88
CA ASN A 255 -7.71 1.95 6.90
C ASN A 255 -6.70 0.93 6.37
N TYR A 256 -5.60 0.72 7.09
CA TYR A 256 -4.58 -0.25 6.74
C TYR A 256 -4.66 -1.44 7.68
N TYR A 257 -4.97 -2.62 7.16
CA TYR A 257 -5.01 -3.88 7.91
C TYR A 257 -4.94 -5.08 6.95
N GLY A 258 -4.63 -6.27 7.47
CA GLY A 258 -4.58 -7.50 6.70
C GLY A 258 -3.34 -7.66 5.82
N GLY A 259 -2.51 -6.62 5.71
CA GLY A 259 -1.25 -6.68 4.97
C GLY A 259 -0.20 -7.56 5.65
N THR A 260 0.76 -8.07 4.87
CA THR A 260 1.80 -8.99 5.36
C THR A 260 3.15 -8.74 4.71
N ALA A 261 4.23 -9.06 5.43
CA ALA A 261 5.57 -9.17 4.87
C ALA A 261 6.06 -10.62 4.99
N THR A 262 6.56 -11.18 3.89
CA THR A 262 7.20 -12.50 3.85
C THR A 262 8.63 -12.32 3.38
N VAL A 263 9.59 -12.64 4.24
CA VAL A 263 11.01 -12.34 4.02
C VAL A 263 11.87 -13.57 4.23
N THR A 264 12.67 -13.93 3.24
CA THR A 264 13.64 -15.03 3.33
C THR A 264 15.03 -14.48 3.61
N ILE A 265 15.67 -15.01 4.64
CA ILE A 265 16.95 -14.54 5.16
C ILE A 265 17.96 -15.69 5.18
N ASP A 266 19.14 -15.46 4.65
CA ASP A 266 20.29 -16.34 4.82
C ASP A 266 20.80 -16.22 6.27
N THR A 267 20.82 -17.35 7.02
CA THR A 267 21.13 -17.32 8.45
C THR A 267 22.60 -17.09 8.75
N LYS A 268 23.51 -17.30 7.78
CA LYS A 268 24.95 -17.08 7.93
C LYS A 268 25.31 -15.62 7.69
N THR A 269 24.78 -15.05 6.61
CA THR A 269 25.09 -13.67 6.20
C THR A 269 24.16 -12.65 6.80
N LYS A 270 22.96 -13.06 7.25
CA LYS A 270 21.83 -12.20 7.63
C LYS A 270 21.28 -11.36 6.48
N GLU A 271 21.61 -11.72 5.25
CA GLU A 271 21.09 -11.02 4.08
C GLU A 271 19.67 -11.46 3.77
N ILE A 272 18.79 -10.52 3.50
CA ILE A 272 17.48 -10.79 2.90
C ILE A 272 17.72 -11.18 1.45
N THR A 273 17.37 -12.42 1.11
CA THR A 273 17.55 -12.98 -0.23
C THR A 273 16.26 -12.93 -1.06
N LYS A 274 15.12 -12.87 -0.41
CA LYS A 274 13.80 -12.67 -1.01
C LYS A 274 12.90 -11.90 -0.06
N ALA A 275 12.08 -11.03 -0.59
CA ALA A 275 11.05 -10.33 0.18
C ALA A 275 9.81 -10.08 -0.67
N ASP A 276 8.65 -10.35 -0.11
CA ASP A 276 7.34 -10.04 -0.65
C ASP A 276 6.57 -9.26 0.42
N TYR A 277 6.28 -7.99 0.13
CA TYR A 277 5.48 -7.12 0.99
C TYR A 277 4.14 -6.90 0.31
N VAL A 278 3.06 -7.09 1.03
CA VAL A 278 1.68 -6.88 0.57
C VAL A 278 1.01 -5.94 1.55
N MET A 279 0.78 -4.71 1.15
CA MET A 279 0.03 -3.71 1.91
C MET A 279 -1.40 -3.67 1.40
N GLU A 280 -2.35 -3.76 2.32
CA GLU A 280 -3.77 -3.60 2.04
C GLU A 280 -4.25 -2.27 2.62
N ALA A 281 -4.89 -1.47 1.80
CA ALA A 281 -5.43 -0.17 2.17
C ALA A 281 -6.90 -0.08 1.73
N HIS A 282 -7.78 0.15 2.70
CA HIS A 282 -9.21 0.24 2.50
C HIS A 282 -9.63 1.70 2.61
N VAL A 283 -9.91 2.31 1.46
CA VAL A 283 -10.30 3.72 1.38
C VAL A 283 -11.80 3.83 1.56
N VAL A 284 -12.21 4.69 2.47
CA VAL A 284 -13.62 5.02 2.71
C VAL A 284 -13.81 6.50 2.45
N VAL A 285 -14.78 6.82 1.62
CA VAL A 285 -15.17 8.20 1.31
C VAL A 285 -16.66 8.36 1.58
N SER A 286 -17.01 9.39 2.32
CA SER A 286 -18.39 9.73 2.67
C SER A 286 -18.76 11.10 2.11
N HIS A 287 -20.05 11.32 1.87
CA HIS A 287 -20.59 12.64 1.53
C HIS A 287 -19.95 13.34 0.32
N ALA A 288 -19.40 12.57 -0.63
CA ALA A 288 -18.76 13.10 -1.82
C ALA A 288 -19.76 13.68 -2.83
N CYS A 289 -19.44 14.86 -3.33
CA CYS A 289 -20.17 15.52 -4.41
C CYS A 289 -19.23 15.77 -5.58
N ILE A 290 -19.58 15.31 -6.78
CA ILE A 290 -18.77 15.51 -7.97
C ILE A 290 -19.69 16.00 -9.10
N ALA A 291 -19.51 17.24 -9.53
CA ALA A 291 -20.36 17.88 -10.54
C ALA A 291 -21.86 17.81 -10.20
N VAL A 292 -22.62 17.01 -10.93
CA VAL A 292 -24.07 16.83 -10.72
C VAL A 292 -24.41 15.70 -9.73
N ILE A 293 -23.42 14.87 -9.39
CA ILE A 293 -23.58 13.77 -8.43
C ILE A 293 -23.45 14.34 -7.02
N ARG A 294 -24.44 14.04 -6.18
CA ARG A 294 -24.53 14.58 -4.84
C ARG A 294 -24.57 13.47 -3.81
N ASP A 295 -23.82 13.71 -2.72
CA ASP A 295 -23.89 12.93 -1.49
C ASP A 295 -23.73 11.42 -1.72
N LYS A 296 -22.57 11.03 -2.23
CA LYS A 296 -22.21 9.62 -2.46
C LYS A 296 -21.18 9.14 -1.47
N ASN A 297 -21.35 7.90 -1.05
CA ASN A 297 -20.35 7.15 -0.30
C ASN A 297 -19.63 6.18 -1.24
N ALA A 298 -18.34 6.00 -1.03
CA ALA A 298 -17.56 5.05 -1.81
C ALA A 298 -16.56 4.29 -0.92
N THR A 299 -16.32 3.04 -1.25
CA THR A 299 -15.21 2.25 -0.70
C THR A 299 -14.36 1.73 -1.83
N VAL A 300 -13.06 1.66 -1.61
CA VAL A 300 -12.08 1.20 -2.60
C VAL A 300 -11.01 0.40 -1.87
N ASP A 301 -10.77 -0.81 -2.33
CA ASP A 301 -9.66 -1.62 -1.85
C ASP A 301 -8.44 -1.44 -2.74
N VAL A 302 -7.31 -1.25 -2.12
CA VAL A 302 -6.02 -1.03 -2.77
C VAL A 302 -5.00 -2.00 -2.20
N THR A 303 -4.50 -2.89 -3.05
CA THR A 303 -3.38 -3.76 -2.72
C THR A 303 -2.11 -3.22 -3.36
N MET A 304 -1.09 -2.95 -2.57
CA MET A 304 0.25 -2.63 -3.07
C MET A 304 1.21 -3.76 -2.73
N LYS A 305 1.96 -4.18 -3.74
CA LYS A 305 2.95 -5.26 -3.60
C LYS A 305 4.33 -4.76 -3.95
N TRP A 306 5.30 -5.18 -3.15
CA TRP A 306 6.72 -4.99 -3.44
C TRP A 306 7.40 -6.35 -3.34
N SER A 307 7.97 -6.81 -4.45
CA SER A 307 8.67 -8.10 -4.51
C SER A 307 10.14 -7.89 -4.83
N ALA A 308 11.00 -8.47 -4.02
CA ALA A 308 12.45 -8.43 -4.18
C ALA A 308 13.05 -9.86 -4.22
N PRO A 309 14.02 -10.13 -5.06
CA PRO A 309 14.66 -9.22 -6.02
C PRO A 309 13.79 -8.95 -7.24
N ALA A 310 13.84 -7.72 -7.74
CA ALA A 310 13.18 -7.34 -8.99
C ALA A 310 13.65 -8.21 -10.15
N SER A 311 12.73 -8.53 -11.08
CA SER A 311 13.07 -9.27 -12.30
C SER A 311 13.89 -8.43 -13.27
N GLU A 312 14.70 -9.07 -14.10
CA GLU A 312 15.48 -8.40 -15.16
C GLU A 312 14.55 -7.59 -16.08
N LYS A 313 13.39 -8.17 -16.44
CA LYS A 313 12.39 -7.52 -17.27
C LYS A 313 11.91 -6.20 -16.64
N TYR A 314 11.56 -6.22 -15.36
CA TYR A 314 11.08 -5.05 -14.66
C TYR A 314 12.16 -3.97 -14.56
N MET A 315 13.38 -4.37 -14.20
CA MET A 315 14.51 -3.45 -14.13
C MET A 315 14.79 -2.78 -15.48
N GLN A 316 14.75 -3.55 -16.57
CA GLN A 316 14.92 -3.03 -17.92
C GLN A 316 13.82 -2.05 -18.30
N GLU A 317 12.54 -2.40 -18.04
CA GLU A 317 11.39 -1.54 -18.36
C GLU A 317 11.36 -0.25 -17.54
N LYS A 318 11.81 -0.29 -16.27
CA LYS A 318 11.70 0.87 -15.36
C LYS A 318 12.90 1.78 -15.35
N LYS A 319 14.08 1.25 -15.59
CA LYS A 319 15.34 2.01 -15.50
C LYS A 319 16.29 1.76 -16.67
N GLY A 320 15.96 0.87 -17.58
CA GLY A 320 16.88 0.47 -18.65
C GLY A 320 18.15 -0.18 -18.10
N VAL A 321 18.08 -0.91 -17.01
CA VAL A 321 19.24 -1.56 -16.41
C VAL A 321 19.02 -3.06 -16.24
N THR A 322 20.13 -3.80 -16.29
CA THR A 322 20.20 -5.24 -16.02
C THR A 322 21.32 -5.50 -15.02
N ARG A 323 21.28 -6.63 -14.33
CA ARG A 323 22.41 -7.02 -13.46
C ARG A 323 23.67 -7.21 -14.30
N ALA A 324 24.82 -6.76 -13.74
CA ALA A 324 26.10 -6.86 -14.43
C ALA A 324 26.71 -8.26 -14.30
#